data_b613e4868f6f3f1feee7c1e640efc467
#
_entry.id   b613e4868f6f3f1feee7c1e640efc467
#
_cell.length_a   1.000
_cell.length_b   1.000
_cell.length_c   1.000
_cell.angle_alpha   90.00
_cell.angle_beta   90.00
_cell.angle_gamma   90.00
#
_symmetry.space_group_name_H-M   'P 1'
#
loop_
_entity.id
_entity.type
_entity.pdbx_description
1 polymer ?
#
loop_
_entity_poly.entity_id
_entity_poly.type
_entity_poly.pdbx_seq_one_letter_code
_entity_poly.pdbx_strand_id
1 'polypeptide(L)'
;MRLCAKRRKECLVIATVLSLALPLPVHAFIGKGAPAPPINVVTMSGQNVTLANYKGYVLVMDFFATWCVPCRLSIPHLVELNSRYSKQGLQVLGMSLDDSGERVVKSFIAEKKINYPVALANDTIFNDYGLRSLPTLFVINKKGIIVERYFGYNDEIAKSMESLIKKLLAE
;
A
#
# COMPACT_ATOMS: atom_id res chain seq x y z
N MET A 1 -43.97 66.75 40.32
CA MET A 1 -44.50 65.58 39.65
C MET A 1 -43.33 64.87 39.01
N ARG A 2 -43.07 63.64 39.46
CA ARG A 2 -41.81 62.92 39.25
C ARG A 2 -41.96 61.87 38.13
N LEU A 3 -41.18 62.02 37.05
CA LEU A 3 -41.09 61.00 36.03
C LEU A 3 -39.98 60.00 36.40
N CYS A 4 -40.38 58.78 36.62
CA CYS A 4 -39.47 57.69 36.89
C CYS A 4 -39.05 57.06 35.57
N ALA A 5 -37.79 57.29 35.14
CA ALA A 5 -37.22 56.68 33.99
C ALA A 5 -36.70 55.27 34.34
N LYS A 6 -37.41 54.26 33.82
CA LYS A 6 -37.07 52.87 34.00
C LYS A 6 -36.04 52.42 32.98
N ARG A 7 -34.76 52.35 33.39
CA ARG A 7 -33.68 51.81 32.54
C ARG A 7 -33.89 50.32 32.36
N ARG A 8 -34.24 49.91 31.15
CA ARG A 8 -34.17 48.50 30.70
C ARG A 8 -32.68 48.15 30.48
N LYS A 9 -32.15 47.31 31.32
CA LYS A 9 -30.87 46.64 31.08
C LYS A 9 -31.11 45.52 30.08
N GLU A 10 -30.72 45.72 28.83
CA GLU A 10 -30.65 44.67 27.85
C GLU A 10 -29.39 43.81 28.16
N CYS A 11 -29.60 42.61 28.71
CA CYS A 11 -28.56 41.59 28.80
C CYS A 11 -28.31 41.02 27.39
N LEU A 12 -27.22 41.49 26.78
CA LEU A 12 -26.71 40.88 25.55
C LEU A 12 -26.08 39.52 25.93
N VAL A 13 -26.81 38.44 25.72
CA VAL A 13 -26.28 37.09 25.84
C VAL A 13 -25.49 36.79 24.57
N ILE A 14 -24.18 36.99 24.64
CA ILE A 14 -23.26 36.56 23.58
C ILE A 14 -23.15 35.03 23.71
N ALA A 15 -23.95 34.32 22.92
CA ALA A 15 -23.79 32.89 22.73
C ALA A 15 -22.52 32.63 21.90
N THR A 16 -21.42 32.37 22.57
CA THR A 16 -20.20 31.83 21.93
C THR A 16 -20.47 30.41 21.46
N VAL A 17 -20.82 30.27 20.17
CA VAL A 17 -20.89 28.98 19.51
C VAL A 17 -19.43 28.51 19.33
N LEU A 18 -18.96 27.71 20.28
CA LEU A 18 -17.71 26.97 20.15
C LEU A 18 -17.93 25.86 19.09
N SER A 19 -17.64 26.19 17.84
CA SER A 19 -17.67 25.22 16.74
C SER A 19 -16.60 24.16 16.98
N LEU A 20 -17.03 23.01 17.49
CA LEU A 20 -16.19 21.81 17.62
C LEU A 20 -15.97 21.27 16.21
N ALA A 21 -14.92 21.73 15.54
CA ALA A 21 -14.48 21.18 14.27
C ALA A 21 -13.95 19.76 14.54
N LEU A 22 -14.81 18.76 14.42
CA LEU A 22 -14.38 17.37 14.37
C LEU A 22 -13.49 17.20 13.13
N PRO A 23 -12.25 16.71 13.28
CA PRO A 23 -11.42 16.38 12.13
C PRO A 23 -12.12 15.24 11.36
N LEU A 24 -12.61 15.55 10.17
CA LEU A 24 -13.07 14.51 9.25
C LEU A 24 -11.87 13.60 8.94
N PRO A 25 -12.04 12.27 8.94
CA PRO A 25 -10.97 11.38 8.51
C PRO A 25 -10.64 11.69 7.06
N VAL A 26 -9.50 12.37 6.85
CA VAL A 26 -8.91 12.50 5.53
C VAL A 26 -8.49 11.10 5.13
N HIS A 27 -9.26 10.43 4.31
CA HIS A 27 -8.82 9.22 3.64
C HIS A 27 -7.66 9.65 2.74
N ALA A 28 -6.44 9.46 3.24
CA ALA A 28 -5.24 9.80 2.50
C ALA A 28 -5.27 9.01 1.19
N PHE A 29 -5.31 9.72 0.08
CA PHE A 29 -5.19 9.10 -1.24
C PHE A 29 -3.84 8.41 -1.30
N ILE A 30 -3.87 7.08 -1.43
CA ILE A 30 -2.66 6.27 -1.51
C ILE A 30 -2.05 6.43 -2.89
N GLY A 31 -1.07 7.29 -2.97
CA GLY A 31 -0.37 7.63 -4.19
C GLY A 31 1.11 7.87 -3.96
N LYS A 32 1.77 8.25 -5.00
CA LYS A 32 3.19 8.64 -4.99
C LYS A 32 3.46 9.72 -3.93
N GLY A 33 4.48 9.49 -3.11
CA GLY A 33 4.88 10.35 -2.00
C GLY A 33 4.20 10.04 -0.65
N ALA A 34 3.18 9.18 -0.61
CA ALA A 34 2.54 8.78 0.62
C ALA A 34 3.32 7.65 1.33
N PRO A 35 3.28 7.59 2.67
CA PRO A 35 3.72 6.40 3.39
C PRO A 35 2.91 5.17 2.96
N ALA A 36 3.57 4.03 2.78
CA ALA A 36 2.87 2.78 2.53
C ALA A 36 2.03 2.39 3.76
N PRO A 37 0.76 1.98 3.57
CA PRO A 37 -0.08 1.50 4.66
C PRO A 37 0.55 0.31 5.38
N PRO A 38 0.36 0.19 6.70
CA PRO A 38 0.91 -0.91 7.46
C PRO A 38 0.34 -2.25 6.99
N ILE A 39 1.18 -3.27 6.98
CA ILE A 39 0.77 -4.65 6.79
C ILE A 39 1.20 -5.49 7.98
N ASN A 40 0.42 -6.52 8.29
CA ASN A 40 0.77 -7.59 9.21
C ASN A 40 0.16 -8.88 8.65
N VAL A 41 1.00 -9.71 8.06
CA VAL A 41 0.58 -10.91 7.33
C VAL A 41 1.49 -12.09 7.63
N VAL A 42 0.94 -13.29 7.51
CA VAL A 42 1.71 -14.52 7.54
C VAL A 42 1.93 -14.99 6.11
N THR A 43 3.18 -15.21 5.73
CA THR A 43 3.54 -15.72 4.40
C THR A 43 3.15 -17.19 4.24
N MET A 44 3.13 -17.66 2.99
CA MET A 44 2.91 -19.08 2.67
C MET A 44 3.97 -20.03 3.26
N SER A 45 5.12 -19.49 3.69
CA SER A 45 6.18 -20.21 4.43
C SER A 45 6.03 -20.13 5.95
N GLY A 46 4.98 -19.47 6.48
CA GLY A 46 4.71 -19.35 7.91
C GLY A 46 5.46 -18.20 8.62
N GLN A 47 6.11 -17.31 7.88
CA GLN A 47 6.82 -16.17 8.47
C GLN A 47 5.85 -14.99 8.70
N ASN A 48 5.93 -14.37 9.86
CA ASN A 48 5.20 -13.14 10.16
C ASN A 48 5.93 -11.95 9.55
N VAL A 49 5.25 -11.15 8.72
CA VAL A 49 5.82 -10.07 7.94
C VAL A 49 5.03 -8.78 8.15
N THR A 50 5.77 -7.71 8.44
CA THR A 50 5.28 -6.34 8.55
C THR A 50 6.09 -5.42 7.66
N LEU A 51 5.63 -4.19 7.38
CA LEU A 51 6.43 -3.21 6.64
C LEU A 51 7.75 -2.86 7.34
N ALA A 52 7.82 -2.98 8.66
CA ALA A 52 9.05 -2.72 9.41
C ALA A 52 10.20 -3.66 9.01
N ASN A 53 9.89 -4.88 8.56
CA ASN A 53 10.88 -5.84 8.09
C ASN A 53 11.58 -5.40 6.79
N TYR A 54 10.97 -4.48 6.04
CA TYR A 54 11.50 -3.95 4.78
C TYR A 54 12.16 -2.57 4.89
N LYS A 55 12.26 -2.03 6.14
CA LYS A 55 12.93 -0.76 6.34
C LYS A 55 14.41 -0.84 5.96
N GLY A 56 14.87 0.12 5.16
CA GLY A 56 16.24 0.11 4.59
C GLY A 56 16.36 -0.63 3.26
N TYR A 57 15.30 -1.29 2.80
CA TYR A 57 15.24 -1.96 1.50
C TYR A 57 14.33 -1.23 0.53
N VAL A 58 14.59 -1.38 -0.76
CA VAL A 58 13.62 -1.06 -1.80
C VAL A 58 12.64 -2.24 -1.87
N LEU A 59 11.34 -1.98 -1.68
CA LEU A 59 10.32 -3.01 -1.71
C LEU A 59 9.46 -2.88 -2.96
N VAL A 60 9.31 -3.97 -3.70
CA VAL A 60 8.24 -4.13 -4.69
C VAL A 60 7.15 -5.00 -4.07
N MET A 61 5.96 -4.42 -3.90
CA MET A 61 4.78 -5.14 -3.44
C MET A 61 3.86 -5.40 -4.62
N ASP A 62 3.64 -6.68 -4.93
CA ASP A 62 2.84 -7.15 -6.06
C ASP A 62 1.51 -7.71 -5.59
N PHE A 63 0.41 -7.01 -5.89
CA PHE A 63 -0.93 -7.51 -5.66
C PHE A 63 -1.41 -8.28 -6.88
N PHE A 64 -1.65 -9.56 -6.70
CA PHE A 64 -1.98 -10.49 -7.77
C PHE A 64 -3.06 -11.50 -7.36
N ALA A 65 -3.54 -12.28 -8.33
CA ALA A 65 -4.31 -13.49 -8.08
C ALA A 65 -3.86 -14.60 -9.05
N THR A 66 -4.03 -15.85 -8.67
CA THR A 66 -3.58 -17.00 -9.46
C THR A 66 -4.33 -17.13 -10.81
N TRP A 67 -5.58 -16.67 -10.86
CA TRP A 67 -6.44 -16.64 -12.05
C TRP A 67 -6.23 -15.39 -12.92
N CYS A 68 -5.45 -14.40 -12.46
CA CYS A 68 -5.22 -13.16 -13.18
C CYS A 68 -4.19 -13.36 -14.30
N VAL A 69 -4.62 -13.31 -15.55
CA VAL A 69 -3.74 -13.55 -16.73
C VAL A 69 -2.59 -12.54 -16.80
N PRO A 70 -2.79 -11.21 -16.68
CA PRO A 70 -1.67 -10.26 -16.70
C PRO A 70 -0.68 -10.45 -15.55
N CYS A 71 -1.16 -10.93 -14.38
CA CYS A 71 -0.29 -11.23 -13.24
C CYS A 71 0.67 -12.39 -13.56
N ARG A 72 0.20 -13.39 -14.32
CA ARG A 72 1.04 -14.52 -14.77
C ARG A 72 2.18 -14.07 -15.68
N LEU A 73 2.09 -12.88 -16.29
CA LEU A 73 3.14 -12.28 -17.11
C LEU A 73 4.11 -11.44 -16.29
N SER A 74 3.64 -10.75 -15.21
CA SER A 74 4.52 -9.93 -14.35
C SER A 74 5.43 -10.78 -13.46
N ILE A 75 4.94 -11.93 -12.97
CA ILE A 75 5.64 -12.77 -11.98
C ILE A 75 7.01 -13.25 -12.45
N PRO A 76 7.23 -13.76 -13.69
CA PRO A 76 8.57 -14.15 -14.15
C PRO A 76 9.58 -13.01 -14.09
N HIS A 77 9.16 -11.79 -14.44
CA HIS A 77 10.03 -10.62 -14.35
C HIS A 77 10.35 -10.26 -12.88
N LEU A 78 9.37 -10.34 -11.97
CA LEU A 78 9.62 -10.13 -10.53
C LEU A 78 10.57 -11.18 -9.95
N VAL A 79 10.46 -12.44 -10.37
CA VAL A 79 11.40 -13.52 -10.01
C VAL A 79 12.82 -13.18 -10.49
N GLU A 80 12.95 -12.69 -11.71
CA GLU A 80 14.24 -12.24 -12.27
C GLU A 80 14.81 -11.05 -11.49
N LEU A 81 14.00 -10.00 -11.25
CA LEU A 81 14.42 -8.83 -10.48
C LEU A 81 14.88 -9.20 -9.07
N ASN A 82 14.12 -10.07 -8.39
CA ASN A 82 14.50 -10.56 -7.07
C ASN A 82 15.83 -11.33 -7.12
N SER A 83 16.03 -12.20 -8.10
CA SER A 83 17.28 -12.94 -8.28
C SER A 83 18.50 -12.02 -8.52
N ARG A 84 18.31 -10.96 -9.30
CA ARG A 84 19.39 -10.03 -9.70
C ARG A 84 19.74 -9.01 -8.63
N TYR A 85 18.75 -8.49 -7.90
CA TYR A 85 18.91 -7.32 -7.06
C TYR A 85 18.71 -7.56 -5.56
N SER A 86 18.27 -8.76 -5.12
CA SER A 86 18.03 -9.02 -3.68
C SER A 86 19.27 -8.76 -2.81
N LYS A 87 20.45 -9.17 -3.28
CA LYS A 87 21.72 -8.92 -2.60
C LYS A 87 22.15 -7.44 -2.60
N GLN A 88 21.53 -6.62 -3.44
CA GLN A 88 21.78 -5.18 -3.53
C GLN A 88 20.75 -4.36 -2.74
N GLY A 89 19.81 -5.02 -2.05
CA GLY A 89 18.81 -4.36 -1.21
C GLY A 89 17.42 -4.27 -1.81
N LEU A 90 17.11 -4.99 -2.90
CA LEU A 90 15.74 -5.18 -3.36
C LEU A 90 15.05 -6.28 -2.53
N GLN A 91 13.81 -6.06 -2.17
CA GLN A 91 12.90 -7.08 -1.66
C GLN A 91 11.63 -7.10 -2.51
N VAL A 92 11.05 -8.26 -2.70
CA VAL A 92 9.75 -8.42 -3.36
C VAL A 92 8.81 -9.12 -2.39
N LEU A 93 7.56 -8.65 -2.30
CA LEU A 93 6.50 -9.27 -1.51
C LEU A 93 5.27 -9.46 -2.41
N GLY A 94 4.87 -10.69 -2.61
CA GLY A 94 3.61 -11.01 -3.29
C GLY A 94 2.43 -11.00 -2.30
N MET A 95 1.36 -10.32 -2.68
CA MET A 95 0.12 -10.22 -1.93
C MET A 95 -1.01 -10.80 -2.77
N SER A 96 -1.37 -12.06 -2.50
CA SER A 96 -2.41 -12.75 -3.25
C SER A 96 -3.80 -12.33 -2.77
N LEU A 97 -4.70 -12.08 -3.71
CA LEU A 97 -6.13 -11.80 -3.50
C LEU A 97 -6.99 -13.04 -3.83
N ASP A 98 -6.43 -14.24 -3.72
CA ASP A 98 -7.17 -15.47 -3.96
C ASP A 98 -8.07 -15.83 -2.77
N ASP A 99 -9.36 -15.97 -3.01
CA ASP A 99 -10.33 -16.46 -2.03
C ASP A 99 -10.29 -18.00 -1.86
N SER A 100 -9.64 -18.70 -2.80
CA SER A 100 -9.56 -20.17 -2.85
C SER A 100 -8.60 -20.79 -1.83
N GLY A 101 -7.97 -19.95 -1.01
CA GLY A 101 -7.15 -20.36 0.13
C GLY A 101 -5.70 -20.72 -0.24
N GLU A 102 -4.92 -20.95 0.81
CA GLU A 102 -3.46 -21.14 0.72
C GLU A 102 -2.99 -22.24 -0.22
N ARG A 103 -3.75 -23.34 -0.34
CA ARG A 103 -3.34 -24.47 -1.17
C ARG A 103 -3.17 -24.11 -2.64
N VAL A 104 -4.09 -23.29 -3.17
CA VAL A 104 -4.03 -22.84 -4.57
C VAL A 104 -2.83 -21.92 -4.77
N VAL A 105 -2.61 -20.99 -3.84
CA VAL A 105 -1.48 -20.05 -3.88
C VAL A 105 -0.14 -20.81 -3.75
N LYS A 106 -0.03 -21.78 -2.84
CA LYS A 106 1.19 -22.60 -2.68
C LYS A 106 1.50 -23.40 -3.96
N SER A 107 0.49 -23.98 -4.61
CA SER A 107 0.67 -24.69 -5.88
C SER A 107 1.15 -23.73 -6.99
N PHE A 108 0.60 -22.52 -7.03
CA PHE A 108 0.97 -21.49 -8.00
C PHE A 108 2.41 -20.97 -7.77
N ILE A 109 2.82 -20.79 -6.51
CA ILE A 109 4.20 -20.44 -6.15
C ILE A 109 5.18 -21.48 -6.71
N ALA A 110 4.87 -22.77 -6.54
CA ALA A 110 5.70 -23.84 -7.06
C ALA A 110 5.71 -23.88 -8.61
N GLU A 111 4.53 -23.74 -9.26
CA GLU A 111 4.39 -23.70 -10.72
C GLU A 111 5.22 -22.56 -11.32
N LYS A 112 5.11 -21.35 -10.75
CA LYS A 112 5.77 -20.14 -11.26
C LYS A 112 7.20 -19.97 -10.75
N LYS A 113 7.68 -20.88 -9.91
CA LYS A 113 9.01 -20.81 -9.26
C LYS A 113 9.25 -19.47 -8.57
N ILE A 114 8.23 -18.97 -7.87
CA ILE A 114 8.31 -17.70 -7.14
C ILE A 114 9.37 -17.83 -6.04
N ASN A 115 10.37 -16.96 -6.06
CA ASN A 115 11.54 -16.97 -5.20
C ASN A 115 11.55 -15.86 -4.14
N TYR A 116 10.38 -15.29 -3.87
CA TYR A 116 10.16 -14.24 -2.87
C TYR A 116 8.95 -14.58 -1.99
N PRO A 117 8.82 -13.97 -0.80
CA PRO A 117 7.70 -14.19 0.10
C PRO A 117 6.36 -13.86 -0.55
N VAL A 118 5.35 -14.70 -0.28
CA VAL A 118 3.96 -14.49 -0.70
C VAL A 118 3.05 -14.66 0.50
N ALA A 119 2.06 -13.77 0.66
CA ALA A 119 1.02 -13.84 1.68
C ALA A 119 -0.37 -13.65 1.05
N LEU A 120 -1.42 -14.02 1.77
CA LEU A 120 -2.79 -13.60 1.43
C LEU A 120 -3.04 -12.17 1.91
N ALA A 121 -3.58 -11.34 1.04
CA ALA A 121 -4.10 -10.05 1.42
C ALA A 121 -5.52 -10.22 1.99
N ASN A 122 -5.83 -9.52 3.07
CA ASN A 122 -7.16 -9.43 3.61
C ASN A 122 -7.88 -8.16 3.12
N ASP A 123 -9.18 -8.03 3.43
CA ASP A 123 -10.01 -6.87 3.03
C ASP A 123 -9.46 -5.54 3.52
N THR A 124 -8.84 -5.51 4.70
CA THR A 124 -8.22 -4.30 5.24
C THR A 124 -7.08 -3.84 4.33
N ILE A 125 -6.17 -4.74 3.96
CA ILE A 125 -5.06 -4.44 3.06
C ILE A 125 -5.57 -4.06 1.67
N PHE A 126 -6.60 -4.77 1.16
CA PHE A 126 -7.24 -4.43 -0.11
C PHE A 126 -7.75 -2.99 -0.13
N ASN A 127 -8.45 -2.58 0.91
CA ASN A 127 -9.03 -1.24 1.05
C ASN A 127 -7.94 -0.20 1.30
N ASP A 128 -7.00 -0.46 2.21
CA ASP A 128 -5.94 0.46 2.59
C ASP A 128 -5.01 0.77 1.41
N TYR A 129 -4.74 -0.21 0.55
CA TYR A 129 -3.97 0.00 -0.68
C TYR A 129 -4.82 0.50 -1.86
N GLY A 130 -6.12 0.70 -1.67
CA GLY A 130 -7.05 1.22 -2.67
C GLY A 130 -7.01 0.42 -3.96
N LEU A 131 -6.99 -0.91 -3.87
CA LEU A 131 -6.88 -1.80 -5.01
C LEU A 131 -8.17 -1.76 -5.86
N ARG A 132 -8.00 -1.70 -7.18
CA ARG A 132 -9.12 -1.66 -8.14
C ARG A 132 -8.91 -2.57 -9.34
N SER A 133 -7.69 -3.02 -9.56
CA SER A 133 -7.30 -3.88 -10.68
C SER A 133 -6.11 -4.74 -10.32
N LEU A 134 -5.87 -5.82 -11.07
CA LEU A 134 -4.73 -6.70 -10.94
C LEU A 134 -3.99 -6.85 -12.28
N PRO A 135 -2.65 -6.96 -12.25
CA PRO A 135 -1.81 -6.71 -11.10
C PRO A 135 -1.78 -5.22 -10.73
N THR A 136 -1.58 -4.91 -9.47
CA THR A 136 -1.18 -3.59 -9.02
C THR A 136 0.15 -3.73 -8.28
N LEU A 137 1.17 -3.00 -8.75
CA LEU A 137 2.51 -3.06 -8.18
C LEU A 137 2.87 -1.72 -7.53
N PHE A 138 3.35 -1.78 -6.30
CA PHE A 138 3.88 -0.60 -5.61
C PHE A 138 5.40 -0.71 -5.49
N VAL A 139 6.11 0.35 -5.85
CA VAL A 139 7.53 0.50 -5.56
C VAL A 139 7.66 1.43 -4.35
N ILE A 140 8.25 0.91 -3.29
CA ILE A 140 8.38 1.58 -1.99
C ILE A 140 9.88 1.74 -1.70
N ASN A 141 10.30 2.95 -1.34
CA ASN A 141 11.70 3.24 -1.07
C ASN A 141 12.15 2.77 0.33
N LYS A 142 13.45 2.90 0.61
CA LYS A 142 14.09 2.52 1.88
C LYS A 142 13.49 3.19 3.12
N LYS A 143 12.75 4.29 2.94
CA LYS A 143 12.04 5.02 4.03
C LYS A 143 10.59 4.57 4.23
N GLY A 144 10.09 3.63 3.40
CA GLY A 144 8.70 3.18 3.45
C GLY A 144 7.71 4.09 2.72
N ILE A 145 8.20 4.95 1.81
CA ILE A 145 7.37 5.85 1.00
C ILE A 145 7.09 5.21 -0.36
N ILE A 146 5.86 5.26 -0.81
CA ILE A 146 5.45 4.84 -2.15
C ILE A 146 6.07 5.82 -3.16
N VAL A 147 6.93 5.31 -4.03
CA VAL A 147 7.58 6.11 -5.09
C VAL A 147 6.81 6.00 -6.39
N GLU A 148 6.24 4.82 -6.67
CA GLU A 148 5.45 4.61 -7.87
C GLU A 148 4.39 3.51 -7.65
N ARG A 149 3.32 3.58 -8.45
CA ARG A 149 2.25 2.60 -8.50
C ARG A 149 1.93 2.26 -9.95
N TYR A 150 2.07 1.01 -10.32
CA TYR A 150 1.76 0.51 -11.66
C TYR A 150 0.44 -0.27 -11.65
N PHE A 151 -0.35 -0.10 -12.70
CA PHE A 151 -1.59 -0.81 -12.94
C PHE A 151 -1.46 -1.68 -14.19
N GLY A 152 -1.74 -2.96 -14.06
CA GLY A 152 -1.51 -3.91 -15.14
C GLY A 152 -0.02 -4.20 -15.34
N TYR A 153 0.31 -4.85 -16.47
CA TYR A 153 1.68 -5.22 -16.79
C TYR A 153 1.89 -5.28 -18.30
N ASN A 154 2.99 -4.68 -18.76
CA ASN A 154 3.51 -4.72 -20.12
C ASN A 154 5.03 -4.42 -20.10
N ASP A 155 5.67 -4.48 -21.26
CA ASP A 155 7.12 -4.26 -21.40
C ASP A 155 7.57 -2.84 -20.99
N GLU A 156 6.72 -1.83 -21.18
CA GLU A 156 7.04 -0.45 -20.79
C GLU A 156 7.05 -0.32 -19.27
N ILE A 157 6.06 -0.90 -18.60
CA ILE A 157 5.98 -0.95 -17.13
C ILE A 157 7.18 -1.73 -16.59
N ALA A 158 7.53 -2.87 -17.20
CA ALA A 158 8.69 -3.67 -16.81
C ALA A 158 9.98 -2.85 -16.83
N LYS A 159 10.27 -2.18 -17.94
CA LYS A 159 11.46 -1.33 -18.12
C LYS A 159 11.48 -0.13 -17.16
N SER A 160 10.33 0.54 -17.02
CA SER A 160 10.18 1.68 -16.10
C SER A 160 10.44 1.28 -14.65
N MET A 161 9.83 0.17 -14.21
CA MET A 161 9.98 -0.36 -12.86
C MET A 161 11.42 -0.76 -12.57
N GLU A 162 12.09 -1.49 -13.48
CA GLU A 162 13.50 -1.87 -13.30
C GLU A 162 14.41 -0.65 -13.25
N SER A 163 14.20 0.35 -14.10
CA SER A 163 14.97 1.60 -14.09
C SER A 163 14.80 2.34 -12.76
N LEU A 164 13.57 2.42 -12.24
CA LEU A 164 13.28 3.04 -10.95
C LEU A 164 13.94 2.28 -9.79
N ILE A 165 13.86 0.94 -9.79
CA ILE A 165 14.51 0.09 -8.79
C ILE A 165 16.02 0.36 -8.75
N LYS A 166 16.70 0.36 -9.90
CA LYS A 166 18.14 0.64 -9.99
C LYS A 166 18.50 2.01 -9.39
N LYS A 167 17.70 3.04 -9.69
CA LYS A 167 17.88 4.38 -9.11
C LYS A 167 17.78 4.36 -7.59
N LEU A 168 16.73 3.72 -7.04
CA LEU A 168 16.49 3.66 -5.59
C LEU A 168 17.51 2.81 -4.83
N LEU A 169 18.08 1.79 -5.49
CA LEU A 169 19.14 0.98 -4.90
C LEU A 169 20.45 1.76 -4.76
N ALA A 170 20.71 2.72 -5.66
CA ALA A 170 21.89 3.58 -5.65
C ALA A 170 21.82 4.74 -4.64
N GLU A 171 20.66 5.03 -4.06
CA GLU A 171 20.44 6.00 -2.97
C GLU A 171 20.85 5.40 -1.61
#